data_fda4afaea6379a69a33c9835fd0dc92a
#
_entry.id   fda4afaea6379a69a33c9835fd0dc92a
#
_cell.length_a   1.000
_cell.length_b   1.000
_cell.length_c   1.000
_cell.angle_alpha   90.00
_cell.angle_beta   90.00
_cell.angle_gamma   90.00
#
_symmetry.space_group_name_H-M   'P 1'
#
loop_
_entity.id
_entity.type
_entity.pdbx_description
1 polymer ?
#
loop_
_entity_poly.entity_id
_entity_poly.type
_entity_poly.pdbx_seq_one_letter_code
_entity_poly.pdbx_strand_id
1 'polypeptide(L)'
;YRYDLAPYTWKLVQNLQQGRALFTQPPMPIKCAGAPQKAMYLSCDHWLKSGRLAQINTQFYNAGGVLFGVADYVPALMKYVERYAIDLKFSHRLVAVDGPGKRATFIRTQADGSSETVEQSFEMLHVVPPQIAPDFIRSSPLADAAGWVDVDPATLKHRQFANVHGLGDVTNPSNAKTAAAARKQAPVVANNVLVALGRRDGAAVYDGYGSCPLTVEKGRIVLAEFTYGGKVAPSFPRWLLEGRQPTRLAWWLKARVLPALYWHGMLKGREWLAKPQKADTRHG
;
A
#
# COMPACT_ATOMS: atom_id res chain seq x y z
N TYR A 1 -4.75 2.90 12.88
CA TYR A 1 -4.94 1.46 12.62
C TYR A 1 -5.68 0.74 13.77
N ARG A 2 -6.72 1.38 14.30
CA ARG A 2 -7.61 0.81 15.33
C ARG A 2 -9.04 0.94 14.84
N TYR A 3 -9.82 -0.11 15.04
CA TYR A 3 -11.23 -0.17 14.61
C TYR A 3 -12.08 0.93 15.26
N ASP A 4 -11.88 1.15 16.55
CA ASP A 4 -12.60 2.15 17.37
C ASP A 4 -12.27 3.59 16.98
N LEU A 5 -11.09 3.85 16.38
CA LEU A 5 -10.67 5.19 15.96
C LEU A 5 -10.98 5.51 14.49
N ALA A 6 -11.27 4.52 13.66
CA ALA A 6 -11.57 4.74 12.25
C ALA A 6 -12.79 5.70 12.03
N PRO A 7 -13.89 5.60 12.80
CA PRO A 7 -15.00 6.56 12.69
C PRO A 7 -14.62 8.01 12.97
N TYR A 8 -13.58 8.24 13.80
CA TYR A 8 -13.09 9.59 14.09
C TYR A 8 -12.55 10.28 12.84
N THR A 9 -11.74 9.59 12.04
CA THR A 9 -11.24 10.14 10.76
C THR A 9 -12.41 10.55 9.85
N TRP A 10 -13.44 9.71 9.75
CA TRP A 10 -14.60 10.05 8.93
C TRP A 10 -15.38 11.27 9.47
N LYS A 11 -15.52 11.41 10.79
CA LYS A 11 -16.12 12.60 11.41
C LYS A 11 -15.33 13.86 11.09
N LEU A 12 -14.00 13.82 11.13
CA LEU A 12 -13.15 14.95 10.73
C LEU A 12 -13.40 15.37 9.29
N VAL A 13 -13.46 14.41 8.36
CA VAL A 13 -13.76 14.67 6.93
C VAL A 13 -15.15 15.30 6.78
N GLN A 14 -16.17 14.75 7.45
CA GLN A 14 -17.53 15.27 7.40
C GLN A 14 -17.69 16.68 7.98
N ASN A 15 -16.94 16.98 9.02
CA ASN A 15 -17.07 18.25 9.75
C ASN A 15 -16.25 19.39 9.14
N LEU A 16 -15.24 19.09 8.33
CA LEU A 16 -14.42 20.13 7.71
C LEU A 16 -15.25 20.92 6.68
N GLN A 17 -15.37 22.24 6.91
CA GLN A 17 -16.13 23.14 6.05
C GLN A 17 -15.20 23.92 5.13
N GLN A 18 -14.06 24.35 5.63
CA GLN A 18 -13.09 25.18 4.93
C GLN A 18 -11.70 25.04 5.53
N GLY A 19 -10.69 25.59 4.86
CA GLY A 19 -9.32 25.67 5.35
C GLY A 19 -8.44 24.57 4.78
N ARG A 20 -7.37 24.22 5.48
CA ARG A 20 -6.32 23.33 4.97
C ARG A 20 -6.43 21.91 5.49
N ALA A 21 -6.51 20.95 4.57
CA ALA A 21 -6.49 19.52 4.86
C ALA A 21 -5.16 18.91 4.39
N LEU A 22 -4.35 18.42 5.34
CA LEU A 22 -3.08 17.78 5.05
C LEU A 22 -3.22 16.26 5.10
N PHE A 23 -2.65 15.59 4.10
CA PHE A 23 -2.50 14.14 4.06
C PHE A 23 -1.02 13.79 3.94
N THR A 24 -0.55 12.76 4.64
CA THR A 24 0.87 12.43 4.68
C THR A 24 1.14 11.00 4.23
N GLN A 25 2.28 10.81 3.59
CA GLN A 25 2.84 9.50 3.27
C GLN A 25 4.29 9.42 3.77
N PRO A 26 4.62 8.45 4.63
CA PRO A 26 5.97 8.30 5.17
C PRO A 26 6.94 7.75 4.12
N PRO A 27 8.26 7.73 4.41
CA PRO A 27 9.23 7.06 3.56
C PRO A 27 8.94 5.54 3.47
N MET A 28 9.44 4.92 2.38
CA MET A 28 9.40 3.47 2.24
C MET A 28 10.31 2.77 3.29
N PRO A 29 9.97 1.56 3.72
CA PRO A 29 8.83 0.73 3.29
C PRO A 29 7.52 1.14 3.96
N ILE A 30 6.42 1.05 3.22
CA ILE A 30 5.07 1.36 3.70
C ILE A 30 4.12 0.18 3.42
N LYS A 31 3.26 -0.14 4.37
CA LYS A 31 2.21 -1.14 4.22
C LYS A 31 1.08 -0.53 3.39
N CYS A 32 0.89 -1.05 2.17
CA CYS A 32 -0.05 -0.53 1.17
C CYS A 32 0.21 0.95 0.81
N ALA A 33 1.25 1.24 0.01
CA ALA A 33 1.63 2.59 -0.43
C ALA A 33 0.48 3.41 -1.07
N GLY A 34 -0.57 2.77 -1.56
CA GLY A 34 -1.78 3.44 -2.02
C GLY A 34 -2.79 3.83 -0.93
N ALA A 35 -2.59 3.42 0.33
CA ALA A 35 -3.57 3.69 1.39
C ALA A 35 -3.70 5.18 1.75
N PRO A 36 -2.62 5.96 1.90
CA PRO A 36 -2.71 7.40 2.15
C PRO A 36 -3.49 8.14 1.08
N GLN A 37 -3.23 7.81 -0.19
CA GLN A 37 -3.91 8.41 -1.33
C GLN A 37 -5.40 8.10 -1.36
N LYS A 38 -5.82 6.88 -0.96
CA LYS A 38 -7.25 6.53 -0.90
C LYS A 38 -8.00 7.38 0.11
N ALA A 39 -7.42 7.64 1.28
CA ALA A 39 -8.01 8.54 2.27
C ALA A 39 -8.18 9.95 1.70
N MET A 40 -7.15 10.47 1.04
CA MET A 40 -7.17 11.78 0.39
C MET A 40 -8.23 11.87 -0.71
N TYR A 41 -8.21 10.97 -1.69
CA TYR A 41 -9.17 11.01 -2.81
C TYR A 41 -10.62 10.87 -2.35
N LEU A 42 -10.90 9.95 -1.41
CA LEU A 42 -12.26 9.78 -0.90
C LEU A 42 -12.74 10.98 -0.07
N SER A 43 -11.85 11.65 0.63
CA SER A 43 -12.17 12.91 1.31
C SER A 43 -12.51 14.00 0.31
N CYS A 44 -11.69 14.19 -0.73
CA CYS A 44 -11.94 15.15 -1.80
C CYS A 44 -13.24 14.84 -2.57
N ASP A 45 -13.52 13.57 -2.86
CA ASP A 45 -14.78 13.15 -3.49
C ASP A 45 -16.01 13.52 -2.64
N HIS A 46 -15.90 13.34 -1.32
CA HIS A 46 -16.95 13.75 -0.38
C HIS A 46 -17.14 15.27 -0.38
N TRP A 47 -16.05 16.03 -0.29
CA TRP A 47 -16.11 17.50 -0.29
C TRP A 47 -16.62 18.07 -1.62
N LEU A 48 -16.23 17.46 -2.75
CA LEU A 48 -16.77 17.83 -4.06
C LEU A 48 -18.30 17.62 -4.11
N LYS A 49 -18.78 16.45 -3.70
CA LYS A 49 -20.21 16.10 -3.71
C LYS A 49 -21.05 16.91 -2.73
N SER A 50 -20.44 17.42 -1.67
CA SER A 50 -21.10 18.30 -0.70
C SER A 50 -20.90 19.81 -0.98
N GLY A 51 -20.29 20.17 -2.14
CA GLY A 51 -20.09 21.57 -2.53
C GLY A 51 -19.02 22.34 -1.75
N ARG A 52 -18.19 21.64 -0.95
CA ARG A 52 -17.21 22.26 -0.04
C ARG A 52 -15.78 22.26 -0.57
N LEU A 53 -15.48 21.49 -1.62
CA LEU A 53 -14.10 21.32 -2.09
C LEU A 53 -13.41 22.65 -2.41
N ALA A 54 -14.12 23.63 -2.97
CA ALA A 54 -13.54 24.92 -3.31
C ALA A 54 -13.06 25.75 -2.08
N GLN A 55 -13.57 25.48 -0.89
CA GLN A 55 -13.15 26.13 0.35
C GLN A 55 -12.04 25.35 1.08
N ILE A 56 -11.68 24.14 0.61
CA ILE A 56 -10.73 23.26 1.27
C ILE A 56 -9.46 23.15 0.42
N ASN A 57 -8.36 23.67 0.93
CA ASN A 57 -7.03 23.52 0.33
C ASN A 57 -6.46 22.15 0.71
N THR A 58 -6.54 21.18 -0.20
CA THR A 58 -6.02 19.82 0.03
C THR A 58 -4.56 19.72 -0.37
N GLN A 59 -3.70 19.29 0.54
CA GLN A 59 -2.28 19.11 0.31
C GLN A 59 -1.85 17.67 0.63
N PHE A 60 -1.00 17.08 -0.21
CA PHE A 60 -0.44 15.76 -0.01
C PHE A 60 1.08 15.82 0.16
N TYR A 61 1.53 15.59 1.39
CA TYR A 61 2.95 15.56 1.74
C TYR A 61 3.48 14.13 1.65
N ASN A 62 4.30 13.88 0.66
CA ASN A 62 4.90 12.58 0.39
C ASN A 62 6.42 12.64 0.63
N ALA A 63 6.92 11.77 1.50
CA ALA A 63 8.36 11.67 1.76
C ALA A 63 9.14 11.14 0.55
N GLY A 64 8.48 10.45 -0.38
CA GLY A 64 9.07 10.01 -1.65
C GLY A 64 8.99 11.06 -2.75
N GLY A 65 9.71 10.81 -3.86
CA GLY A 65 9.78 11.72 -5.01
C GLY A 65 8.72 11.47 -6.09
N VAL A 66 7.83 10.47 -5.94
CA VAL A 66 6.83 10.10 -6.95
C VAL A 66 5.48 9.80 -6.29
N LEU A 67 4.40 10.03 -7.03
CA LEU A 67 3.04 9.79 -6.53
C LEU A 67 2.76 8.30 -6.30
N PHE A 68 3.24 7.44 -7.19
CA PHE A 68 3.11 5.99 -7.08
C PHE A 68 4.28 5.28 -7.74
N GLY A 69 4.77 4.19 -7.15
CA GLY A 69 6.00 3.50 -7.57
C GLY A 69 5.91 2.75 -8.92
N VAL A 70 4.71 2.58 -9.48
CA VAL A 70 4.49 1.99 -10.81
C VAL A 70 3.96 3.06 -11.75
N ALA A 71 4.82 3.55 -12.64
CA ALA A 71 4.56 4.73 -13.48
C ALA A 71 3.31 4.61 -14.36
N ASP A 72 2.97 3.40 -14.84
CA ASP A 72 1.79 3.14 -15.68
C ASP A 72 0.46 3.60 -15.07
N TYR A 73 0.37 3.66 -13.74
CA TYR A 73 -0.86 4.06 -13.04
C TYR A 73 -0.90 5.56 -12.72
N VAL A 74 0.24 6.25 -12.77
CA VAL A 74 0.35 7.66 -12.40
C VAL A 74 -0.54 8.58 -13.24
N PRO A 75 -0.64 8.44 -14.58
CA PRO A 75 -1.50 9.33 -15.39
C PRO A 75 -2.97 9.32 -14.97
N ALA A 76 -3.50 8.16 -14.58
CA ALA A 76 -4.88 8.07 -14.10
C ALA A 76 -5.07 8.73 -12.73
N LEU A 77 -4.07 8.61 -11.84
CA LEU A 77 -4.08 9.25 -10.52
C LEU A 77 -3.96 10.77 -10.63
N MET A 78 -3.11 11.26 -11.53
CA MET A 78 -2.93 12.71 -11.78
C MET A 78 -4.21 13.38 -12.24
N LYS A 79 -5.07 12.74 -13.05
CA LYS A 79 -6.38 13.27 -13.40
C LYS A 79 -7.26 13.58 -12.17
N TYR A 80 -7.11 12.81 -11.10
CA TYR A 80 -7.83 13.05 -9.85
C TYR A 80 -7.13 14.08 -8.96
N VAL A 81 -5.80 14.17 -9.01
CA VAL A 81 -5.05 15.28 -8.41
C VAL A 81 -5.52 16.62 -8.99
N GLU A 82 -5.58 16.72 -10.31
CA GLU A 82 -6.06 17.91 -11.03
C GLU A 82 -7.55 18.18 -10.73
N ARG A 83 -8.42 17.16 -10.85
CA ARG A 83 -9.85 17.27 -10.59
C ARG A 83 -10.18 17.80 -9.20
N TYR A 84 -9.38 17.45 -8.22
CA TYR A 84 -9.59 17.83 -6.81
C TYR A 84 -8.73 19.01 -6.38
N ALA A 85 -7.96 19.59 -7.31
CA ALA A 85 -7.01 20.68 -7.03
C ALA A 85 -6.06 20.35 -5.85
N ILE A 86 -5.53 19.11 -5.83
CA ILE A 86 -4.64 18.65 -4.77
C ILE A 86 -3.23 19.22 -5.01
N ASP A 87 -2.66 19.88 -4.01
CA ASP A 87 -1.28 20.37 -4.04
C ASP A 87 -0.33 19.25 -3.56
N LEU A 88 0.49 18.71 -4.49
CA LEU A 88 1.45 17.65 -4.21
C LEU A 88 2.77 18.22 -3.71
N LYS A 89 3.22 17.76 -2.55
CA LYS A 89 4.49 18.10 -1.91
C LYS A 89 5.37 16.85 -1.82
N PHE A 90 6.26 16.65 -2.79
CA PHE A 90 7.22 15.55 -2.78
C PHE A 90 8.46 15.85 -1.94
N SER A 91 9.16 14.81 -1.51
CA SER A 91 10.35 14.89 -0.67
C SER A 91 10.12 15.58 0.68
N HIS A 92 8.88 15.51 1.21
CA HIS A 92 8.52 16.10 2.49
C HIS A 92 8.17 15.00 3.51
N ARG A 93 9.02 14.83 4.51
CA ARG A 93 8.82 13.85 5.58
C ARG A 93 8.27 14.54 6.83
N LEU A 94 7.08 14.14 7.29
CA LEU A 94 6.52 14.60 8.56
C LEU A 94 7.42 14.15 9.71
N VAL A 95 7.78 15.09 10.61
CA VAL A 95 8.66 14.82 11.76
C VAL A 95 8.03 15.21 13.09
N ALA A 96 7.12 16.19 13.13
CA ALA A 96 6.42 16.58 14.35
C ALA A 96 5.01 17.10 14.05
N VAL A 97 4.13 16.98 15.05
CA VAL A 97 2.77 17.50 15.02
C VAL A 97 2.48 18.20 16.36
N ASP A 98 2.13 19.46 16.29
CA ASP A 98 1.51 20.22 17.40
C ASP A 98 -0.02 20.21 17.17
N GLY A 99 -0.71 19.28 17.82
CA GLY A 99 -2.16 19.14 17.69
C GLY A 99 -2.94 20.36 18.19
N PRO A 100 -2.69 20.86 19.42
CA PRO A 100 -3.32 22.07 19.95
C PRO A 100 -3.07 23.30 19.08
N GLY A 101 -1.82 23.51 18.64
CA GLY A 101 -1.43 24.63 17.76
C GLY A 101 -1.79 24.41 16.29
N LYS A 102 -2.31 23.25 15.91
CA LYS A 102 -2.65 22.86 14.54
C LYS A 102 -1.50 23.10 13.55
N ARG A 103 -0.29 22.67 13.91
CA ARG A 103 0.91 22.78 13.09
C ARG A 103 1.55 21.42 12.86
N ALA A 104 1.99 21.19 11.62
CA ALA A 104 2.77 20.03 11.22
C ALA A 104 4.15 20.50 10.73
N THR A 105 5.20 19.82 11.19
CA THR A 105 6.58 20.12 10.80
C THR A 105 7.10 19.02 9.90
N PHE A 106 7.63 19.43 8.76
CA PHE A 106 8.20 18.55 7.75
C PHE A 106 9.68 18.85 7.55
N ILE A 107 10.44 17.83 7.21
CA ILE A 107 11.77 17.97 6.61
C ILE A 107 11.62 17.76 5.12
N ARG A 108 11.94 18.79 4.35
CA ARG A 108 12.01 18.71 2.89
C ARG A 108 13.46 18.43 2.48
N THR A 109 13.68 17.38 1.69
CA THR A 109 14.97 17.12 1.06
C THR A 109 15.00 17.79 -0.30
N GLN A 110 16.01 18.62 -0.55
CA GLN A 110 16.20 19.33 -1.80
C GLN A 110 16.99 18.49 -2.83
N ALA A 111 17.03 18.94 -4.07
CA ALA A 111 17.72 18.21 -5.15
C ALA A 111 19.24 18.07 -4.93
N ASP A 112 19.84 19.02 -4.23
CA ASP A 112 21.26 19.02 -3.85
C ASP A 112 21.57 18.15 -2.62
N GLY A 113 20.57 17.48 -2.05
CA GLY A 113 20.67 16.67 -0.84
C GLY A 113 20.58 17.46 0.47
N SER A 114 20.52 18.78 0.44
CA SER A 114 20.28 19.60 1.62
C SER A 114 18.87 19.40 2.16
N SER A 115 18.65 19.76 3.42
CA SER A 115 17.34 19.64 4.05
C SER A 115 16.92 20.96 4.67
N GLU A 116 15.64 21.28 4.54
CA GLU A 116 15.03 22.44 5.19
C GLU A 116 13.82 22.01 6.04
N THR A 117 13.56 22.77 7.08
CA THR A 117 12.37 22.58 7.92
C THR A 117 11.23 23.43 7.38
N VAL A 118 10.09 22.80 7.13
CA VAL A 118 8.87 23.45 6.64
C VAL A 118 7.76 23.25 7.66
N GLU A 119 7.22 24.35 8.18
CA GLU A 119 6.03 24.31 9.04
C GLU A 119 4.76 24.63 8.25
N GLN A 120 3.69 23.88 8.54
CA GLN A 120 2.42 24.05 7.88
C GLN A 120 1.28 23.96 8.88
N SER A 121 0.42 24.97 8.92
CA SER A 121 -0.83 24.94 9.70
C SER A 121 -1.89 24.08 9.00
N PHE A 122 -2.82 23.53 9.77
CA PHE A 122 -3.91 22.72 9.25
C PHE A 122 -5.20 22.86 10.07
N GLU A 123 -6.34 22.65 9.45
CA GLU A 123 -7.62 22.40 10.11
C GLU A 123 -7.87 20.91 10.26
N MET A 124 -7.40 20.10 9.29
CA MET A 124 -7.42 18.63 9.35
C MET A 124 -6.06 18.07 8.93
N LEU A 125 -5.58 17.08 9.69
CA LEU A 125 -4.36 16.33 9.37
C LEU A 125 -4.66 14.82 9.40
N HIS A 126 -4.39 14.14 8.28
CA HIS A 126 -4.40 12.69 8.19
C HIS A 126 -2.96 12.17 8.16
N VAL A 127 -2.53 11.56 9.25
CA VAL A 127 -1.16 11.06 9.42
C VAL A 127 -1.10 9.57 9.08
N VAL A 128 -0.16 9.20 8.21
CA VAL A 128 0.34 7.83 8.11
C VAL A 128 1.77 7.85 8.65
N PRO A 129 2.02 7.28 9.84
CA PRO A 129 3.35 7.30 10.46
C PRO A 129 4.32 6.35 9.75
N PRO A 130 5.63 6.52 9.93
CA PRO A 130 6.63 5.52 9.56
C PRO A 130 6.28 4.15 10.14
N GLN A 131 6.51 3.10 9.37
CA GLN A 131 6.07 1.75 9.70
C GLN A 131 7.26 0.84 9.93
N ILE A 132 7.13 -0.01 10.93
CA ILE A 132 8.17 -0.94 11.39
C ILE A 132 7.58 -2.35 11.54
N ALA A 133 8.44 -3.35 11.60
CA ALA A 133 8.05 -4.68 12.05
C ALA A 133 7.79 -4.69 13.56
N PRO A 134 7.03 -5.65 14.10
CA PRO A 134 6.82 -5.79 15.54
C PRO A 134 8.14 -5.91 16.31
N ASP A 135 8.19 -5.38 17.53
CA ASP A 135 9.43 -5.35 18.32
C ASP A 135 10.04 -6.73 18.57
N PHE A 136 9.21 -7.75 18.81
CA PHE A 136 9.69 -9.12 18.98
C PHE A 136 10.41 -9.69 17.75
N ILE A 137 10.10 -9.19 16.54
CA ILE A 137 10.85 -9.52 15.32
C ILE A 137 12.13 -8.69 15.26
N ARG A 138 12.02 -7.37 15.46
CA ARG A 138 13.16 -6.45 15.35
C ARG A 138 14.31 -6.77 16.29
N SER A 139 13.98 -7.31 17.46
CA SER A 139 14.96 -7.73 18.48
C SER A 139 15.39 -9.20 18.37
N SER A 140 14.88 -9.93 17.37
CA SER A 140 15.20 -11.35 17.17
C SER A 140 16.29 -11.55 16.13
N PRO A 141 16.97 -12.71 16.10
CA PRO A 141 17.94 -13.06 15.06
C PRO A 141 17.28 -13.29 13.67
N LEU A 142 15.96 -13.17 13.57
CA LEU A 142 15.24 -13.29 12.30
C LEU A 142 15.24 -11.99 11.49
N ALA A 143 15.62 -10.87 12.11
CA ALA A 143 15.55 -9.56 11.47
C ALA A 143 16.81 -9.27 10.63
N ASP A 144 16.59 -8.60 9.49
CA ASP A 144 17.64 -7.91 8.75
C ASP A 144 18.05 -6.58 9.45
N ALA A 145 19.01 -5.88 8.89
CA ALA A 145 19.49 -4.59 9.42
C ALA A 145 18.38 -3.52 9.51
N ALA A 146 17.30 -3.64 8.73
CA ALA A 146 16.15 -2.73 8.75
C ALA A 146 15.05 -3.19 9.71
N GLY A 147 15.22 -4.35 10.36
CA GLY A 147 14.30 -4.90 11.35
C GLY A 147 13.17 -5.75 10.78
N TRP A 148 13.22 -6.16 9.51
CA TRP A 148 12.25 -7.03 8.86
C TRP A 148 12.76 -8.46 8.81
N VAL A 149 11.86 -9.45 8.79
CA VAL A 149 12.26 -10.85 8.65
C VAL A 149 13.02 -11.04 7.34
N ASP A 150 14.28 -11.52 7.44
CA ASP A 150 15.19 -11.68 6.31
C ASP A 150 14.91 -12.95 5.53
N VAL A 151 14.14 -12.85 4.45
CA VAL A 151 13.80 -13.99 3.60
C VAL A 151 14.31 -13.83 2.17
N ASP A 152 14.54 -14.94 1.52
CA ASP A 152 14.74 -14.98 0.08
C ASP A 152 13.45 -14.53 -0.64
N PRO A 153 13.51 -13.58 -1.58
CA PRO A 153 12.31 -12.98 -2.17
C PRO A 153 11.48 -13.93 -3.03
N ALA A 154 12.07 -15.00 -3.54
CA ALA A 154 11.37 -15.99 -4.38
C ALA A 154 10.78 -17.13 -3.52
N THR A 155 11.57 -17.73 -2.66
CA THR A 155 11.14 -18.90 -1.88
C THR A 155 10.46 -18.55 -0.56
N LEU A 156 10.64 -17.31 -0.07
CA LEU A 156 10.17 -16.82 1.22
C LEU A 156 10.73 -17.60 2.44
N LYS A 157 11.82 -18.33 2.20
CA LYS A 157 12.59 -19.02 3.23
C LYS A 157 13.58 -18.05 3.84
N HIS A 158 13.76 -18.13 5.16
CA HIS A 158 14.75 -17.33 5.87
C HIS A 158 16.16 -17.62 5.37
N ARG A 159 16.99 -16.57 5.19
CA ARG A 159 18.33 -16.72 4.60
C ARG A 159 19.30 -17.52 5.47
N GLN A 160 19.15 -17.40 6.79
CA GLN A 160 20.04 -18.08 7.77
C GLN A 160 19.42 -19.33 8.36
N PHE A 161 18.10 -19.36 8.62
CA PHE A 161 17.43 -20.45 9.33
C PHE A 161 16.61 -21.31 8.36
N ALA A 162 17.11 -22.52 8.10
CA ALA A 162 16.54 -23.41 7.09
C ALA A 162 15.10 -23.87 7.38
N ASN A 163 14.68 -23.84 8.64
CA ASN A 163 13.36 -24.24 9.14
C ASN A 163 12.41 -23.06 9.36
N VAL A 164 12.81 -21.85 8.98
CA VAL A 164 11.99 -20.63 9.13
C VAL A 164 11.57 -20.11 7.77
N HIS A 165 10.31 -19.72 7.67
CA HIS A 165 9.74 -19.04 6.50
C HIS A 165 8.99 -17.79 6.98
N GLY A 166 8.93 -16.76 6.14
CA GLY A 166 8.20 -15.52 6.42
C GLY A 166 7.28 -15.14 5.28
N LEU A 167 6.17 -14.48 5.60
CA LEU A 167 5.25 -13.93 4.59
C LEU A 167 4.55 -12.67 5.10
N GLY A 168 3.98 -11.91 4.19
CA GLY A 168 3.21 -10.70 4.50
C GLY A 168 4.08 -9.51 4.86
N ASP A 169 3.47 -8.58 5.59
CA ASP A 169 4.05 -7.25 5.84
C ASP A 169 5.31 -7.25 6.71
N VAL A 170 5.57 -8.33 7.42
CA VAL A 170 6.70 -8.46 8.35
C VAL A 170 8.04 -8.75 7.64
N THR A 171 8.00 -9.17 6.38
CA THR A 171 9.17 -9.61 5.63
C THR A 171 9.83 -8.50 4.82
N ASN A 172 11.11 -8.68 4.45
CA ASN A 172 11.95 -7.68 3.77
C ASN A 172 11.86 -7.59 2.24
N PRO A 173 11.21 -8.48 1.45
CA PRO A 173 11.20 -8.36 0.01
C PRO A 173 10.78 -6.99 -0.51
N SER A 174 11.39 -6.55 -1.60
CA SER A 174 11.24 -5.22 -2.21
C SER A 174 9.92 -4.99 -2.96
N ASN A 175 8.92 -5.81 -2.73
CA ASN A 175 7.58 -5.64 -3.28
C ASN A 175 6.68 -4.81 -2.34
N ALA A 176 5.46 -4.55 -2.78
CA ALA A 176 4.48 -3.86 -1.94
C ALA A 176 3.98 -4.76 -0.79
N LYS A 177 4.00 -4.24 0.43
CA LYS A 177 3.39 -4.88 1.61
C LYS A 177 1.87 -4.70 1.53
N THR A 178 1.18 -5.65 0.87
CA THR A 178 -0.27 -5.61 0.64
C THR A 178 -0.94 -6.95 0.97
N ALA A 179 -2.23 -6.92 1.27
CA ALA A 179 -3.02 -8.13 1.48
C ALA A 179 -2.99 -9.07 0.25
N ALA A 180 -2.93 -8.50 -0.96
CA ALA A 180 -2.81 -9.27 -2.20
C ALA A 180 -1.46 -10.00 -2.30
N ALA A 181 -0.36 -9.35 -1.86
CA ALA A 181 0.95 -10.00 -1.75
C ALA A 181 0.91 -11.15 -0.75
N ALA A 182 0.43 -10.90 0.47
CA ALA A 182 0.31 -11.94 1.50
C ALA A 182 -0.52 -13.14 1.02
N ARG A 183 -1.63 -12.88 0.30
CA ARG A 183 -2.45 -13.93 -0.31
C ARG A 183 -1.67 -14.81 -1.30
N LYS A 184 -0.79 -14.23 -2.12
CA LYS A 184 0.05 -14.97 -3.07
C LYS A 184 1.22 -15.68 -2.39
N GLN A 185 1.74 -15.09 -1.33
CA GLN A 185 2.85 -15.64 -0.56
C GLN A 185 2.44 -16.86 0.29
N ALA A 186 1.24 -16.84 0.86
CA ALA A 186 0.78 -17.90 1.76
C ALA A 186 0.85 -19.32 1.14
N PRO A 187 0.33 -19.59 -0.08
CA PRO A 187 0.45 -20.90 -0.69
C PRO A 187 1.89 -21.27 -1.09
N VAL A 188 2.75 -20.28 -1.40
CA VAL A 188 4.18 -20.53 -1.64
C VAL A 188 4.86 -21.01 -0.37
N VAL A 189 4.66 -20.31 0.76
CA VAL A 189 5.21 -20.72 2.06
C VAL A 189 4.66 -22.08 2.48
N ALA A 190 3.34 -22.31 2.37
CA ALA A 190 2.74 -23.59 2.72
C ALA A 190 3.34 -24.75 1.90
N ASN A 191 3.54 -24.55 0.59
CA ASN A 191 4.21 -25.55 -0.24
C ASN A 191 5.65 -25.81 0.21
N ASN A 192 6.43 -24.75 0.43
CA ASN A 192 7.85 -24.87 0.76
C ASN A 192 8.08 -25.46 2.15
N VAL A 193 7.19 -25.22 3.10
CA VAL A 193 7.19 -25.91 4.40
C VAL A 193 6.94 -27.41 4.22
N LEU A 194 5.98 -27.83 3.38
CA LEU A 194 5.73 -29.25 3.10
C LEU A 194 6.91 -29.92 2.39
N VAL A 195 7.59 -29.20 1.50
CA VAL A 195 8.84 -29.67 0.87
C VAL A 195 9.95 -29.87 1.91
N ALA A 196 10.13 -28.89 2.81
CA ALA A 196 11.13 -28.98 3.89
C ALA A 196 10.86 -30.14 4.86
N LEU A 197 9.59 -30.53 5.02
CA LEU A 197 9.16 -31.69 5.82
C LEU A 197 9.21 -33.03 5.06
N GLY A 198 9.67 -33.04 3.81
CA GLY A 198 9.68 -34.26 2.97
C GLY A 198 8.29 -34.78 2.59
N ARG A 199 7.26 -33.95 2.68
CA ARG A 199 5.86 -34.32 2.39
C ARG A 199 5.37 -33.86 1.02
N ARG A 200 6.19 -33.19 0.26
CA ARG A 200 5.89 -32.70 -1.10
C ARG A 200 7.17 -32.52 -1.89
N ASP A 201 7.08 -32.71 -3.20
CA ASP A 201 8.18 -32.47 -4.13
C ASP A 201 7.98 -31.13 -4.87
N GLY A 202 9.12 -30.49 -5.18
CA GLY A 202 9.18 -29.26 -5.96
C GLY A 202 8.85 -28.00 -5.16
N ALA A 203 9.85 -27.14 -5.01
CA ALA A 203 9.69 -25.83 -4.40
C ALA A 203 8.76 -24.93 -5.21
N ALA A 204 8.06 -24.06 -4.53
CA ALA A 204 7.25 -22.99 -5.12
C ALA A 204 7.96 -21.65 -5.04
N VAL A 205 7.65 -20.75 -5.98
CA VAL A 205 8.23 -19.41 -6.03
C VAL A 205 7.15 -18.32 -6.06
N TYR A 206 7.48 -17.18 -5.46
CA TYR A 206 6.73 -15.96 -5.48
C TYR A 206 7.37 -14.98 -6.46
N ASP A 207 6.59 -14.38 -7.32
CA ASP A 207 7.02 -13.49 -8.40
C ASP A 207 7.01 -12.00 -8.03
N GLY A 208 6.76 -11.68 -6.74
CA GLY A 208 6.64 -10.30 -6.29
C GLY A 208 5.27 -9.66 -6.55
N TYR A 209 4.23 -10.46 -6.86
CA TYR A 209 2.91 -9.92 -7.13
C TYR A 209 2.38 -9.11 -5.95
N GLY A 210 1.96 -7.89 -6.24
CA GLY A 210 1.24 -7.00 -5.33
C GLY A 210 0.08 -6.33 -6.04
N SER A 211 -0.91 -5.91 -5.28
CA SER A 211 -2.02 -5.14 -5.83
C SER A 211 -2.46 -4.05 -4.87
N CYS A 212 -2.68 -2.87 -5.44
CA CYS A 212 -3.26 -1.70 -4.76
C CYS A 212 -4.52 -1.25 -5.51
N PRO A 213 -5.72 -1.65 -5.07
CA PRO A 213 -6.96 -1.10 -5.62
C PRO A 213 -7.12 0.34 -5.15
N LEU A 214 -6.55 1.30 -5.92
CA LEU A 214 -6.54 2.73 -5.61
C LEU A 214 -7.93 3.31 -5.84
N THR A 215 -8.65 3.53 -4.76
CA THR A 215 -9.99 4.13 -4.80
C THR A 215 -9.86 5.64 -4.97
N VAL A 216 -10.23 6.15 -6.14
CA VAL A 216 -10.05 7.55 -6.52
C VAL A 216 -11.32 8.39 -6.37
N GLU A 217 -12.48 7.73 -6.34
CA GLU A 217 -13.78 8.28 -5.95
C GLU A 217 -14.72 7.15 -5.51
N LYS A 218 -15.80 7.45 -4.83
CA LYS A 218 -16.81 6.43 -4.50
C LYS A 218 -17.40 5.87 -5.81
N GLY A 219 -17.16 4.58 -6.05
CA GLY A 219 -17.63 3.88 -7.24
C GLY A 219 -16.57 3.68 -8.33
N ARG A 220 -15.33 4.17 -8.17
CA ARG A 220 -14.26 3.97 -9.15
C ARG A 220 -12.90 3.68 -8.53
N ILE A 221 -12.20 2.73 -9.13
CA ILE A 221 -10.90 2.26 -8.69
C ILE A 221 -9.95 2.15 -9.87
N VAL A 222 -8.73 2.64 -9.71
CA VAL A 222 -7.55 2.26 -10.49
C VAL A 222 -7.00 0.99 -9.85
N LEU A 223 -7.06 -0.13 -10.59
CA LEU A 223 -6.61 -1.44 -10.07
C LEU A 223 -5.15 -1.65 -10.43
N ALA A 224 -4.26 -1.17 -9.58
CA ALA A 224 -2.83 -1.37 -9.76
C ALA A 224 -2.45 -2.80 -9.37
N GLU A 225 -1.91 -3.56 -10.32
CA GLU A 225 -1.38 -4.91 -10.16
C GLU A 225 0.00 -4.98 -10.80
N PHE A 226 0.99 -5.49 -10.06
CA PHE A 226 2.39 -5.48 -10.49
C PHE A 226 3.18 -6.59 -9.81
N THR A 227 4.34 -6.91 -10.39
CA THR A 227 5.33 -7.85 -9.85
C THR A 227 6.63 -7.11 -9.52
N TYR A 228 7.69 -7.85 -9.17
CA TYR A 228 9.02 -7.28 -8.92
C TYR A 228 9.49 -6.37 -10.06
N GLY A 229 10.16 -5.29 -9.69
CA GLY A 229 10.60 -4.26 -10.63
C GLY A 229 9.49 -3.35 -11.18
N GLY A 230 8.31 -3.35 -10.55
CA GLY A 230 7.18 -2.52 -10.97
C GLY A 230 6.55 -2.94 -12.31
N LYS A 231 6.74 -4.18 -12.74
CA LYS A 231 6.16 -4.69 -13.98
C LYS A 231 4.65 -4.86 -13.82
N VAL A 232 3.86 -4.28 -14.71
CA VAL A 232 2.40 -4.42 -14.72
C VAL A 232 1.99 -5.87 -14.95
N ALA A 233 1.16 -6.42 -14.07
CA ALA A 233 0.76 -7.84 -14.05
C ALA A 233 -0.74 -8.00 -13.80
N PRO A 234 -1.62 -7.64 -14.75
CA PRO A 234 -3.06 -7.67 -14.56
C PRO A 234 -3.58 -9.10 -14.42
N SER A 235 -4.45 -9.34 -13.43
CA SER A 235 -5.13 -10.63 -13.22
C SER A 235 -6.22 -10.92 -14.26
N PHE A 236 -6.70 -9.89 -14.95
CA PHE A 236 -7.77 -9.98 -15.95
C PHE A 236 -7.32 -9.44 -17.31
N PRO A 237 -7.86 -9.97 -18.42
CA PRO A 237 -7.61 -9.40 -19.75
C PRO A 237 -8.01 -7.92 -19.81
N ARG A 238 -7.24 -7.09 -20.48
CA ARG A 238 -7.46 -5.62 -20.56
C ARG A 238 -8.81 -5.25 -21.16
N TRP A 239 -9.33 -6.04 -22.09
CA TRP A 239 -10.66 -5.80 -22.66
C TRP A 239 -11.79 -5.98 -21.65
N LEU A 240 -11.58 -6.78 -20.60
CA LEU A 240 -12.54 -6.96 -19.50
C LEU A 240 -12.33 -5.92 -18.40
N LEU A 241 -11.07 -5.72 -17.99
CA LEU A 241 -10.74 -4.81 -16.89
C LEU A 241 -9.41 -4.10 -17.18
N GLU A 242 -9.48 -2.84 -17.65
CA GLU A 242 -8.31 -2.00 -17.81
C GLU A 242 -7.93 -1.37 -16.46
N GLY A 243 -6.99 -2.01 -15.76
CA GLY A 243 -6.59 -1.62 -14.41
C GLY A 243 -5.92 -0.24 -14.33
N ARG A 244 -5.34 0.26 -15.43
CA ARG A 244 -4.70 1.60 -15.50
C ARG A 244 -5.71 2.75 -15.62
N GLN A 245 -7.01 2.44 -15.77
CA GLN A 245 -8.07 3.43 -15.80
C GLN A 245 -9.03 3.24 -14.62
N PRO A 246 -9.65 4.32 -14.13
CA PRO A 246 -10.62 4.21 -13.04
C PRO A 246 -11.92 3.60 -13.54
N THR A 247 -12.24 2.38 -13.07
CA THR A 247 -13.42 1.63 -13.53
C THR A 247 -14.42 1.34 -12.41
N ARG A 248 -15.72 1.26 -12.77
CA ARG A 248 -16.80 0.81 -11.89
C ARG A 248 -16.73 -0.70 -11.64
N LEU A 249 -16.25 -1.45 -12.63
CA LEU A 249 -16.09 -2.90 -12.50
C LEU A 249 -15.06 -3.25 -11.41
N ALA A 250 -13.92 -2.53 -11.36
CA ALA A 250 -12.94 -2.70 -10.29
C ALA A 250 -13.52 -2.32 -8.91
N TRP A 251 -14.38 -1.32 -8.84
CA TRP A 251 -15.10 -1.00 -7.61
C TRP A 251 -16.03 -2.13 -7.17
N TRP A 252 -16.84 -2.66 -8.08
CA TRP A 252 -17.75 -3.78 -7.80
C TRP A 252 -16.97 -5.02 -7.35
N LEU A 253 -15.86 -5.34 -8.04
CA LEU A 253 -14.96 -6.41 -7.66
C LEU A 253 -14.47 -6.23 -6.21
N LYS A 254 -13.95 -5.05 -5.86
CA LYS A 254 -13.45 -4.74 -4.52
C LYS A 254 -14.55 -4.77 -3.45
N ALA A 255 -15.71 -4.18 -3.76
CA ALA A 255 -16.75 -3.95 -2.75
C ALA A 255 -17.64 -5.19 -2.50
N ARG A 256 -17.75 -6.09 -3.47
CA ARG A 256 -18.66 -7.23 -3.41
C ARG A 256 -17.97 -8.58 -3.56
N VAL A 257 -17.10 -8.73 -4.57
CA VAL A 257 -16.49 -10.03 -4.89
C VAL A 257 -15.37 -10.38 -3.94
N LEU A 258 -14.44 -9.45 -3.69
CA LEU A 258 -13.28 -9.73 -2.83
C LEU A 258 -13.65 -10.07 -1.39
N PRO A 259 -14.64 -9.44 -0.72
CA PRO A 259 -15.09 -9.89 0.61
C PRO A 259 -15.65 -11.31 0.58
N ALA A 260 -16.49 -11.65 -0.40
CA ALA A 260 -17.02 -13.01 -0.53
C ALA A 260 -15.91 -14.03 -0.81
N LEU A 261 -14.96 -13.69 -1.68
CA LEU A 261 -13.78 -14.51 -1.96
C LEU A 261 -12.93 -14.73 -0.70
N TYR A 262 -12.75 -13.70 0.13
CA TYR A 262 -12.02 -13.79 1.39
C TYR A 262 -12.67 -14.82 2.33
N TRP A 263 -13.96 -14.63 2.65
CA TRP A 263 -14.66 -15.47 3.63
C TRP A 263 -14.95 -16.89 3.13
N HIS A 264 -15.31 -17.06 1.87
CA HIS A 264 -15.79 -18.34 1.32
C HIS A 264 -14.75 -19.08 0.46
N GLY A 265 -13.65 -18.42 0.10
CA GLY A 265 -12.56 -18.98 -0.67
C GLY A 265 -11.27 -19.03 0.11
N MET A 266 -10.62 -17.89 0.35
CA MET A 266 -9.29 -17.82 0.93
C MET A 266 -9.18 -18.48 2.32
N LEU A 267 -10.11 -18.17 3.22
CA LEU A 267 -10.13 -18.78 4.57
C LEU A 267 -10.54 -20.27 4.56
N LYS A 268 -10.93 -20.80 3.42
CA LYS A 268 -11.22 -22.23 3.20
C LYS A 268 -10.10 -22.95 2.45
N GLY A 269 -8.93 -22.30 2.28
CA GLY A 269 -7.79 -22.87 1.54
C GLY A 269 -8.00 -23.01 0.03
N ARG A 270 -8.98 -22.29 -0.56
CA ARG A 270 -9.21 -22.29 -2.01
C ARG A 270 -8.33 -21.24 -2.66
N GLU A 271 -7.35 -21.69 -3.44
CA GLU A 271 -6.29 -20.85 -4.02
C GLU A 271 -6.64 -20.31 -5.42
N TRP A 272 -7.89 -19.91 -5.63
CA TRP A 272 -8.30 -19.30 -6.91
C TRP A 272 -7.46 -18.05 -7.22
N LEU A 273 -6.86 -18.00 -8.40
CA LEU A 273 -5.94 -16.93 -8.85
C LEU A 273 -4.70 -16.74 -7.96
N ALA A 274 -4.41 -17.66 -7.04
CA ALA A 274 -3.29 -17.57 -6.13
C ALA A 274 -2.44 -18.86 -6.08
N LYS A 275 -2.66 -19.79 -7.01
CA LYS A 275 -1.85 -21.02 -7.09
C LYS A 275 -0.38 -20.65 -7.19
N PRO A 276 0.52 -21.29 -6.40
CA PRO A 276 1.94 -21.01 -6.45
C PRO A 276 2.53 -21.51 -7.78
N GLN A 277 3.49 -20.76 -8.29
CA GLN A 277 4.30 -21.22 -9.43
C GLN A 277 5.35 -22.19 -8.91
N LYS A 278 5.61 -23.28 -9.65
CA LYS A 278 6.73 -24.18 -9.34
C LYS A 278 8.04 -23.51 -9.73
N ALA A 279 9.08 -23.70 -8.91
CA ALA A 279 10.44 -23.35 -9.31
C ALA A 279 10.80 -24.13 -10.58
N ASP A 280 11.34 -23.44 -11.58
CA ASP A 280 11.81 -24.10 -12.79
C ASP A 280 13.07 -24.90 -12.45
N THR A 281 13.00 -26.22 -12.52
CA THR A 281 14.12 -27.14 -12.19
C THR A 281 15.19 -27.17 -13.28
N ARG A 282 15.10 -26.29 -14.29
CA ARG A 282 16.01 -26.33 -15.47
C ARG A 282 17.28 -25.47 -15.30
N HIS A 283 17.51 -24.85 -14.15
CA HIS A 283 18.74 -24.08 -13.86
C HIS A 283 19.31 -24.53 -12.52
N GLY A 284 19.80 -25.74 -12.46
CA GLY A 284 20.65 -26.32 -11.43
C GLY A 284 21.95 -26.81 -12.06
#